data_50c70aa48cc8039c95b6ed17bec5bf04
#
_entry.id   50c70aa48cc8039c95b6ed17bec5bf04
#
_cell.length_a   1.000
_cell.length_b   1.000
_cell.length_c   1.000
_cell.angle_alpha   90.00
_cell.angle_beta   90.00
_cell.angle_gamma   90.00
#
_symmetry.space_group_name_H-M   'P 1'
#
loop_
_entity.id
_entity.type
_entity.pdbx_description
1 polymer ?
#
loop_
_entity_poly.entity_id
_entity_poly.type
_entity_poly.pdbx_seq_one_letter_code
_entity_poly.pdbx_strand_id
1 'polypeptide(L)'
;MTYWDPIETMPREELEDYQLKKVRATVRHAVKQSPYYARHIPKECRDVRTMQDIARLPVCDKDDIRKDQEAMPPLGRMLCVPEEKVVYISASSGSTGAPTASPFTQRDFDEWIDYEARLFYSSGLRNTDRYCHALNFSLFVGGPCVLGAQKVGALSIHAGTIPSERLIKIIDQFKPTVIWTTPSYAWYLGETAEKMGFDPAASSIKRLFVAGEPGGSIETTRRRIESLWNASVHDYYGISDIFGACAGECTAKEGLHLAEDHMLLEVIDPETNEHVAEGEKGEMYLTTLRKEARPLIRFRTGDIVTYETDRCSCGRTHLRLTGIHGRVDDMLIIKGVNVMPSAIESIIRSNEDLTGEYRLVVTRENHLDSLTVETEHVDRFKGNLALLEQKIQHDIKAALGVSARVVVYDEDTLPRATHKAKRIIDKREHVWNE
;
A
#
# COMPACT_ATOMS: atom_id res chain seq x y z
N MET A 1 21.62 3.75 18.33
CA MET A 1 21.83 2.75 17.25
C MET A 1 21.38 3.39 15.96
N THR A 2 22.10 3.13 14.86
CA THR A 2 21.74 3.71 13.54
C THR A 2 20.68 2.87 12.84
N TYR A 3 20.66 1.57 13.10
CA TYR A 3 19.71 0.60 12.51
C TYR A 3 18.99 -0.17 13.62
N TRP A 4 17.81 -0.69 13.31
CA TRP A 4 17.03 -1.54 14.23
C TRP A 4 17.64 -2.91 14.33
N ASP A 5 18.00 -3.50 13.19
CA ASP A 5 18.60 -4.83 13.08
C ASP A 5 19.83 -4.76 12.16
N PRO A 6 20.95 -5.46 12.50
CA PRO A 6 22.13 -5.53 11.63
C PRO A 6 21.85 -6.04 10.22
N ILE A 7 20.80 -6.85 10.02
CA ILE A 7 20.42 -7.38 8.70
C ILE A 7 20.08 -6.28 7.68
N GLU A 8 19.68 -5.10 8.15
CA GLU A 8 19.37 -3.95 7.28
C GLU A 8 20.57 -3.45 6.47
N THR A 9 21.77 -3.84 6.84
CA THR A 9 23.05 -3.48 6.16
C THR A 9 23.84 -4.70 5.70
N MET A 10 23.20 -5.88 5.67
CA MET A 10 23.82 -7.11 5.20
C MET A 10 24.26 -6.95 3.74
N PRO A 11 25.49 -7.37 3.36
CA PRO A 11 25.93 -7.38 1.96
C PRO A 11 24.92 -8.12 1.05
N ARG A 12 24.76 -7.65 -0.18
CA ARG A 12 23.76 -8.16 -1.13
C ARG A 12 23.89 -9.68 -1.33
N GLU A 13 25.11 -10.17 -1.55
CA GLU A 13 25.39 -11.61 -1.74
C GLU A 13 24.97 -12.45 -0.51
N GLU A 14 25.27 -11.99 0.69
CA GLU A 14 24.85 -12.67 1.93
C GLU A 14 23.34 -12.67 2.12
N LEU A 15 22.69 -11.58 1.73
CA LEU A 15 21.23 -11.45 1.80
C LEU A 15 20.52 -12.38 0.81
N GLU A 16 21.04 -12.54 -0.40
CA GLU A 16 20.55 -13.48 -1.40
C GLU A 16 20.70 -14.93 -0.95
N ASP A 17 21.84 -15.29 -0.36
CA ASP A 17 22.06 -16.61 0.23
C ASP A 17 21.08 -16.86 1.40
N TYR A 18 20.85 -15.86 2.23
CA TYR A 18 19.84 -15.91 3.30
C TYR A 18 18.45 -16.14 2.73
N GLN A 19 18.04 -15.35 1.73
CA GLN A 19 16.74 -15.47 1.07
C GLN A 19 16.55 -16.86 0.45
N LEU A 20 17.51 -17.35 -0.31
CA LEU A 20 17.47 -18.69 -0.91
C LEU A 20 17.27 -19.79 0.15
N LYS A 21 18.02 -19.71 1.27
CA LYS A 21 17.87 -20.63 2.39
C LYS A 21 16.46 -20.57 3.00
N LYS A 22 15.90 -19.38 3.12
CA LYS A 22 14.56 -19.16 3.65
C LYS A 22 13.46 -19.65 2.71
N VAL A 23 13.56 -19.37 1.40
CA VAL A 23 12.63 -19.91 0.39
C VAL A 23 12.58 -21.44 0.44
N ARG A 24 13.74 -22.09 0.49
CA ARG A 24 13.82 -23.57 0.66
C ARG A 24 13.08 -24.06 1.89
N ALA A 25 13.25 -23.37 3.02
CA ALA A 25 12.58 -23.72 4.27
C ALA A 25 11.06 -23.49 4.17
N THR A 26 10.64 -22.38 3.57
CA THR A 26 9.23 -22.03 3.36
C THR A 26 8.54 -23.04 2.44
N VAL A 27 9.13 -23.39 1.29
CA VAL A 27 8.57 -24.40 0.37
C VAL A 27 8.45 -25.75 1.05
N ARG A 28 9.50 -26.17 1.77
CA ARG A 28 9.49 -27.45 2.52
C ARG A 28 8.40 -27.46 3.60
N HIS A 29 8.27 -26.38 4.36
CA HIS A 29 7.24 -26.22 5.39
C HIS A 29 5.83 -26.27 4.76
N ALA A 30 5.58 -25.46 3.74
CA ALA A 30 4.30 -25.39 3.04
C ALA A 30 3.87 -26.75 2.47
N VAL A 31 4.74 -27.44 1.74
CA VAL A 31 4.47 -28.76 1.15
C VAL A 31 4.22 -29.83 2.22
N LYS A 32 4.94 -29.78 3.36
CA LYS A 32 4.79 -30.74 4.45
C LYS A 32 3.50 -30.55 5.23
N GLN A 33 3.07 -29.31 5.45
CA GLN A 33 2.01 -29.00 6.40
C GLN A 33 0.67 -28.72 5.73
N SER A 34 0.64 -28.25 4.47
CA SER A 34 -0.58 -27.83 3.79
C SER A 34 -0.97 -28.81 2.68
N PRO A 35 -2.19 -29.37 2.71
CA PRO A 35 -2.75 -30.16 1.62
C PRO A 35 -2.85 -29.41 0.31
N TYR A 36 -3.04 -28.08 0.37
CA TYR A 36 -3.04 -27.21 -0.80
C TYR A 36 -1.67 -27.22 -1.48
N TYR A 37 -0.62 -26.82 -0.78
CA TYR A 37 0.73 -26.73 -1.34
C TYR A 37 1.29 -28.12 -1.73
N ALA A 38 0.93 -29.18 -1.01
CA ALA A 38 1.31 -30.53 -1.37
C ALA A 38 0.78 -30.97 -2.74
N ARG A 39 -0.36 -30.42 -3.19
CA ARG A 39 -0.97 -30.69 -4.49
C ARG A 39 -0.50 -29.71 -5.58
N HIS A 40 -0.37 -28.42 -5.22
CA HIS A 40 -0.12 -27.33 -6.18
C HIS A 40 1.35 -27.17 -6.53
N ILE A 41 2.28 -27.51 -5.62
CA ILE A 41 3.72 -27.44 -5.94
C ILE A 41 4.16 -28.79 -6.51
N PRO A 42 4.49 -28.86 -7.82
CA PRO A 42 4.97 -30.08 -8.47
C PRO A 42 6.22 -30.61 -7.77
N LYS A 43 6.40 -31.94 -7.75
CA LYS A 43 7.53 -32.58 -7.04
C LYS A 43 8.88 -32.07 -7.51
N GLU A 44 9.01 -31.86 -8.83
CA GLU A 44 10.21 -31.35 -9.51
C GLU A 44 10.55 -29.89 -9.17
N CYS A 45 9.58 -29.11 -8.68
CA CYS A 45 9.78 -27.70 -8.28
C CYS A 45 10.09 -27.56 -6.78
N ARG A 46 10.03 -28.63 -5.98
CA ARG A 46 10.22 -28.57 -4.50
C ARG A 46 11.68 -28.45 -4.08
N ASP A 47 12.62 -28.81 -4.96
CA ASP A 47 14.05 -28.72 -4.70
C ASP A 47 14.60 -27.42 -5.34
N VAL A 48 14.38 -26.31 -4.64
CA VAL A 48 14.90 -24.98 -5.01
C VAL A 48 16.39 -24.94 -4.66
N ARG A 49 17.28 -24.87 -5.63
CA ARG A 49 18.74 -24.84 -5.44
C ARG A 49 19.34 -23.48 -5.69
N THR A 50 18.76 -22.72 -6.59
CA THR A 50 19.20 -21.39 -7.02
C THR A 50 18.06 -20.40 -6.98
N MET A 51 18.34 -19.11 -7.08
CA MET A 51 17.30 -18.07 -7.17
C MET A 51 16.45 -18.26 -8.44
N GLN A 52 17.03 -18.73 -9.55
CA GLN A 52 16.32 -19.00 -10.80
C GLN A 52 15.29 -20.14 -10.68
N ASP A 53 15.49 -21.09 -9.76
CA ASP A 53 14.51 -22.16 -9.55
C ASP A 53 13.19 -21.63 -8.95
N ILE A 54 13.20 -20.45 -8.35
CA ILE A 54 12.01 -19.82 -7.74
C ILE A 54 10.99 -19.53 -8.83
N ALA A 55 11.40 -19.09 -10.01
CA ALA A 55 10.51 -18.85 -11.15
C ALA A 55 9.72 -20.08 -11.61
N ARG A 56 10.16 -21.30 -11.24
CA ARG A 56 9.48 -22.57 -11.56
C ARG A 56 8.36 -22.91 -10.55
N LEU A 57 8.34 -22.24 -9.40
CA LEU A 57 7.26 -22.43 -8.43
C LEU A 57 5.95 -21.86 -8.96
N PRO A 58 4.81 -22.50 -8.71
CA PRO A 58 3.53 -22.00 -9.15
C PRO A 58 3.21 -20.65 -8.47
N VAL A 59 2.55 -19.80 -9.22
CA VAL A 59 2.04 -18.52 -8.74
C VAL A 59 0.76 -18.75 -7.93
N CYS A 60 0.55 -17.96 -6.90
CA CYS A 60 -0.66 -17.90 -6.10
C CYS A 60 -1.20 -16.46 -6.14
N ASP A 61 -2.49 -16.29 -6.26
CA ASP A 61 -3.14 -14.99 -6.21
C ASP A 61 -4.22 -14.90 -5.13
N LYS A 62 -4.91 -13.78 -5.07
CA LYS A 62 -5.96 -13.54 -4.07
C LYS A 62 -7.21 -14.40 -4.31
N ASP A 63 -7.48 -14.73 -5.56
CA ASP A 63 -8.61 -15.59 -5.92
C ASP A 63 -8.37 -17.03 -5.49
N ASP A 64 -7.13 -17.51 -5.56
CA ASP A 64 -6.75 -18.82 -5.03
C ASP A 64 -6.99 -18.90 -3.52
N ILE A 65 -6.60 -17.85 -2.79
CA ILE A 65 -6.83 -17.75 -1.34
C ILE A 65 -8.33 -17.76 -1.04
N ARG A 66 -9.13 -16.98 -1.78
CA ARG A 66 -10.58 -16.89 -1.60
C ARG A 66 -11.26 -18.23 -1.85
N LYS A 67 -10.99 -18.86 -2.98
CA LYS A 67 -11.53 -20.18 -3.35
C LYS A 67 -11.16 -21.25 -2.34
N ASP A 68 -9.95 -21.23 -1.84
CA ASP A 68 -9.51 -22.20 -0.82
C ASP A 68 -10.20 -21.96 0.52
N GLN A 69 -10.37 -20.71 0.95
CA GLN A 69 -11.11 -20.35 2.17
C GLN A 69 -12.60 -20.69 2.06
N GLU A 70 -13.23 -20.44 0.92
CA GLU A 70 -14.64 -20.82 0.66
C GLU A 70 -14.83 -22.35 0.66
N ALA A 71 -13.87 -23.09 0.11
CA ALA A 71 -13.93 -24.54 0.07
C ALA A 71 -13.72 -25.21 1.44
N MET A 72 -13.03 -24.55 2.36
CA MET A 72 -12.77 -25.04 3.73
C MET A 72 -12.69 -23.88 4.74
N PRO A 73 -13.84 -23.32 5.14
CA PRO A 73 -13.87 -22.27 6.15
C PRO A 73 -13.36 -22.73 7.52
N PRO A 74 -12.81 -21.82 8.37
CA PRO A 74 -12.66 -20.38 8.12
C PRO A 74 -11.35 -19.98 7.42
N LEU A 75 -10.31 -20.82 7.39
CA LEU A 75 -8.95 -20.43 7.01
C LEU A 75 -8.38 -21.13 5.76
N GLY A 76 -9.12 -22.08 5.20
CA GLY A 76 -8.70 -22.81 4.00
C GLY A 76 -7.64 -23.89 4.28
N ARG A 77 -7.27 -24.62 3.22
CA ARG A 77 -6.26 -25.71 3.24
C ARG A 77 -4.83 -25.17 3.04
N MET A 78 -4.69 -23.88 2.71
CA MET A 78 -3.38 -23.21 2.68
C MET A 78 -2.79 -23.02 4.07
N LEU A 79 -3.58 -23.21 5.14
CA LEU A 79 -3.10 -23.14 6.52
C LEU A 79 -2.04 -24.21 6.74
N CYS A 80 -0.89 -23.83 7.29
CA CYS A 80 0.28 -24.69 7.54
C CYS A 80 0.52 -25.01 9.02
N VAL A 81 -0.42 -24.64 9.88
CA VAL A 81 -0.41 -24.92 11.32
C VAL A 81 -1.77 -25.40 11.77
N PRO A 82 -1.91 -26.11 12.90
CA PRO A 82 -3.20 -26.34 13.54
C PRO A 82 -3.91 -25.00 13.85
N GLU A 83 -5.24 -24.94 13.66
CA GLU A 83 -6.02 -23.70 13.81
C GLU A 83 -5.89 -23.09 15.21
N GLU A 84 -5.77 -23.91 16.27
CA GLU A 84 -5.56 -23.48 17.65
C GLU A 84 -4.24 -22.72 17.89
N LYS A 85 -3.31 -22.74 16.94
CA LYS A 85 -2.08 -21.93 16.99
C LYS A 85 -2.25 -20.55 16.37
N VAL A 86 -3.37 -20.30 15.68
CA VAL A 86 -3.67 -18.99 15.10
C VAL A 86 -4.20 -18.09 16.21
N VAL A 87 -3.48 -17.00 16.48
CA VAL A 87 -3.83 -16.05 17.56
C VAL A 87 -4.38 -14.74 17.04
N TYR A 88 -4.18 -14.46 15.74
CA TYR A 88 -4.64 -13.23 15.10
C TYR A 88 -5.01 -13.47 13.65
N ILE A 89 -6.01 -12.74 13.18
CA ILE A 89 -6.45 -12.70 11.78
C ILE A 89 -6.54 -11.26 11.37
N SER A 90 -5.81 -10.88 10.31
CA SER A 90 -6.15 -9.70 9.52
C SER A 90 -6.97 -10.10 8.29
N ALA A 91 -7.62 -9.15 7.67
CA ALA A 91 -8.38 -9.39 6.46
C ALA A 91 -8.18 -8.28 5.43
N SER A 92 -8.33 -8.63 4.18
CA SER A 92 -8.39 -7.64 3.11
C SER A 92 -9.79 -7.07 2.98
N SER A 93 -9.90 -5.79 2.57
CA SER A 93 -11.20 -5.09 2.42
C SER A 93 -12.12 -5.65 1.33
N GLY A 94 -11.61 -6.58 0.49
CA GLY A 94 -12.36 -7.27 -0.56
C GLY A 94 -13.29 -6.36 -1.36
N SER A 95 -12.83 -5.75 -2.45
CA SER A 95 -13.68 -4.92 -3.33
C SER A 95 -14.80 -5.72 -4.00
N THR A 96 -14.70 -7.05 -4.01
CA THR A 96 -15.53 -7.96 -4.84
C THR A 96 -16.20 -9.10 -4.08
N GLY A 97 -16.16 -9.15 -2.73
CA GLY A 97 -16.78 -10.25 -2.00
C GLY A 97 -16.38 -10.37 -0.53
N ALA A 98 -16.48 -11.58 0.04
CA ALA A 98 -16.10 -11.85 1.42
C ALA A 98 -14.60 -11.55 1.66
N PRO A 99 -14.24 -11.00 2.84
CA PRO A 99 -12.84 -10.74 3.18
C PRO A 99 -12.01 -12.03 3.16
N THR A 100 -10.80 -11.95 2.58
CA THR A 100 -9.84 -13.04 2.71
C THR A 100 -9.08 -12.88 4.03
N ALA A 101 -9.08 -13.94 4.85
CA ALA A 101 -8.37 -13.96 6.13
C ALA A 101 -6.86 -14.16 5.91
N SER A 102 -6.04 -13.43 6.63
CA SER A 102 -4.60 -13.67 6.76
C SER A 102 -4.31 -14.11 8.19
N PRO A 103 -4.06 -15.42 8.44
CA PRO A 103 -3.82 -15.94 9.77
C PRO A 103 -2.38 -15.71 10.23
N PHE A 104 -2.21 -15.53 11.55
CA PHE A 104 -0.93 -15.34 12.21
C PHE A 104 -0.84 -16.23 13.45
N THR A 105 0.25 -16.98 13.59
CA THR A 105 0.64 -17.54 14.89
C THR A 105 1.18 -16.43 15.80
N GLN A 106 1.41 -16.73 17.07
CA GLN A 106 2.08 -15.75 17.95
C GLN A 106 3.44 -15.35 17.41
N ARG A 107 4.19 -16.29 16.85
CA ARG A 107 5.48 -16.01 16.23
C ARG A 107 5.35 -15.09 15.01
N ASP A 108 4.41 -15.38 14.11
CA ASP A 108 4.16 -14.52 12.94
C ASP A 108 3.78 -13.10 13.36
N PHE A 109 2.98 -12.99 14.41
CA PHE A 109 2.55 -11.71 14.96
C PHE A 109 3.70 -10.93 15.59
N ASP A 110 4.55 -11.60 16.38
CA ASP A 110 5.74 -11.00 17.01
C ASP A 110 6.76 -10.53 15.96
N GLU A 111 6.98 -11.31 14.89
CA GLU A 111 7.82 -10.96 13.74
C GLU A 111 7.25 -9.73 13.01
N TRP A 112 5.93 -9.68 12.80
CA TRP A 112 5.28 -8.51 12.21
C TRP A 112 5.49 -7.25 13.03
N ILE A 113 5.25 -7.31 14.34
CA ILE A 113 5.41 -6.14 15.23
C ILE A 113 6.88 -5.68 15.28
N ASP A 114 7.83 -6.60 15.24
CA ASP A 114 9.26 -6.25 15.17
C ASP A 114 9.60 -5.55 13.86
N TYR A 115 9.04 -6.04 12.79
CA TYR A 115 9.20 -5.46 11.47
C TYR A 115 8.58 -4.05 11.36
N GLU A 116 7.38 -3.83 11.91
CA GLU A 116 6.77 -2.50 11.99
C GLU A 116 7.64 -1.52 12.80
N ALA A 117 8.20 -2.00 13.92
CA ALA A 117 9.13 -1.19 14.72
C ALA A 117 10.35 -0.77 13.90
N ARG A 118 10.91 -1.69 13.10
CA ARG A 118 12.03 -1.42 12.19
C ARG A 118 11.70 -0.34 11.17
N LEU A 119 10.55 -0.45 10.51
CA LEU A 119 10.09 0.54 9.53
C LEU A 119 9.94 1.92 10.18
N PHE A 120 9.25 2.02 11.30
CA PHE A 120 9.08 3.28 12.01
C PHE A 120 10.40 3.87 12.50
N TYR A 121 11.29 3.01 12.99
CA TYR A 121 12.64 3.43 13.40
C TYR A 121 13.44 3.98 12.22
N SER A 122 13.31 3.38 11.03
CA SER A 122 14.00 3.82 9.82
C SER A 122 13.51 5.19 9.33
N SER A 123 12.23 5.51 9.55
CA SER A 123 11.63 6.82 9.29
C SER A 123 11.88 7.84 10.39
N GLY A 124 12.66 7.49 11.40
CA GLY A 124 13.11 8.39 12.44
C GLY A 124 12.25 8.41 13.71
N LEU A 125 11.30 7.48 13.91
CA LEU A 125 10.61 7.33 15.19
C LEU A 125 11.61 6.91 16.29
N ARG A 126 11.50 7.51 17.47
CA ARG A 126 12.34 7.22 18.65
C ARG A 126 11.49 7.14 19.91
N ASN A 127 12.08 6.62 20.98
CA ASN A 127 11.44 6.53 22.31
C ASN A 127 11.13 7.88 22.95
N THR A 128 11.65 8.98 22.40
CA THR A 128 11.33 10.35 22.82
C THR A 128 10.11 10.92 22.09
N ASP A 129 9.59 10.21 21.08
CA ASP A 129 8.45 10.64 20.30
C ASP A 129 7.12 10.25 20.98
N ARG A 130 6.08 10.98 20.61
CA ARG A 130 4.68 10.69 20.92
C ARG A 130 3.97 10.36 19.60
N TYR A 131 3.64 9.08 19.43
CA TYR A 131 3.02 8.55 18.23
C TYR A 131 1.50 8.53 18.38
N CYS A 132 0.77 9.13 17.45
CA CYS A 132 -0.68 9.11 17.39
C CYS A 132 -1.15 8.19 16.24
N HIS A 133 -1.86 7.13 16.59
CA HIS A 133 -2.45 6.22 15.62
C HIS A 133 -3.85 6.68 15.24
N ALA A 134 -4.01 7.23 14.03
CA ALA A 134 -5.26 7.77 13.50
C ALA A 134 -5.77 6.93 12.31
N LEU A 135 -5.72 5.60 12.44
CA LEU A 135 -6.28 4.63 11.51
C LEU A 135 -7.23 3.66 12.22
N ASN A 136 -8.01 2.94 11.44
CA ASN A 136 -8.96 1.95 11.93
C ASN A 136 -8.25 0.74 12.57
N PHE A 137 -8.79 0.27 13.71
CA PHE A 137 -8.37 -0.93 14.42
C PHE A 137 -9.13 -2.21 14.04
N SER A 138 -9.99 -2.16 13.02
CA SER A 138 -10.76 -3.33 12.59
C SER A 138 -9.86 -4.39 11.92
N LEU A 139 -10.46 -5.39 11.31
CA LEU A 139 -9.79 -6.53 10.65
C LEU A 139 -8.66 -6.16 9.67
N PHE A 140 -8.60 -4.91 9.25
CA PHE A 140 -7.57 -4.45 8.34
C PHE A 140 -6.24 -4.20 9.04
N VAL A 141 -5.16 -4.36 8.30
CA VAL A 141 -3.78 -4.39 8.80
C VAL A 141 -3.26 -3.12 9.46
N GLY A 142 -3.96 -2.00 9.37
CA GLY A 142 -3.52 -0.74 10.00
C GLY A 142 -3.50 -0.77 11.53
N GLY A 143 -4.37 -1.57 12.19
CA GLY A 143 -4.55 -1.54 13.63
C GLY A 143 -3.32 -1.94 14.45
N PRO A 144 -2.73 -3.12 14.23
CA PRO A 144 -1.59 -3.59 15.02
C PRO A 144 -0.31 -2.78 14.85
N CYS A 145 -0.18 -1.94 13.83
CA CYS A 145 1.00 -1.10 13.59
C CYS A 145 1.36 -0.22 14.80
N VAL A 146 0.38 0.17 15.62
CA VAL A 146 0.64 0.91 16.88
C VAL A 146 1.55 0.14 17.83
N LEU A 147 1.52 -1.20 17.81
CA LEU A 147 2.39 -2.02 18.63
C LEU A 147 3.86 -1.94 18.19
N GLY A 148 4.10 -1.69 16.89
CA GLY A 148 5.44 -1.38 16.38
C GLY A 148 6.00 -0.09 16.98
N ALA A 149 5.18 0.97 17.07
CA ALA A 149 5.58 2.19 17.73
C ALA A 149 5.85 2.00 19.24
N GLN A 150 5.03 1.19 19.93
CA GLN A 150 5.27 0.82 21.33
C GLN A 150 6.56 0.03 21.49
N LYS A 151 6.89 -0.86 20.54
CA LYS A 151 8.14 -1.64 20.56
C LYS A 151 9.37 -0.76 20.37
N VAL A 152 9.28 0.33 19.60
CA VAL A 152 10.32 1.37 19.54
C VAL A 152 10.48 2.10 20.88
N GLY A 153 9.48 2.06 21.74
CA GLY A 153 9.42 2.77 23.01
C GLY A 153 8.75 4.13 22.95
N ALA A 154 8.13 4.49 21.82
CA ALA A 154 7.39 5.75 21.69
C ALA A 154 6.11 5.72 22.54
N LEU A 155 5.78 6.87 23.17
CA LEU A 155 4.48 7.02 23.81
C LEU A 155 3.39 6.94 22.75
N SER A 156 2.51 5.95 22.83
CA SER A 156 1.51 5.68 21.80
C SER A 156 0.11 6.13 22.21
N ILE A 157 -0.52 6.94 21.35
CA ILE A 157 -1.88 7.46 21.49
C ILE A 157 -2.77 6.72 20.48
N HIS A 158 -3.71 5.91 20.98
CA HIS A 158 -4.59 5.10 20.14
C HIS A 158 -5.87 5.90 19.85
N ALA A 159 -5.82 6.80 18.86
CA ALA A 159 -6.96 7.62 18.50
C ALA A 159 -7.99 6.84 17.66
N GLY A 160 -7.53 5.96 16.76
CA GLY A 160 -8.43 5.25 15.85
C GLY A 160 -9.15 6.20 14.90
N THR A 161 -10.39 5.85 14.53
CA THR A 161 -11.25 6.62 13.61
C THR A 161 -12.27 7.45 14.39
N ILE A 162 -11.78 8.39 15.21
CA ILE A 162 -12.65 9.38 15.89
C ILE A 162 -12.94 10.58 14.98
N PRO A 163 -13.98 11.39 15.25
CA PRO A 163 -14.24 12.62 14.50
C PRO A 163 -13.01 13.53 14.45
N SER A 164 -12.81 14.18 13.31
CA SER A 164 -11.61 14.99 13.03
C SER A 164 -11.44 16.12 14.05
N GLU A 165 -12.52 16.77 14.45
CA GLU A 165 -12.52 17.86 15.45
C GLU A 165 -12.05 17.35 16.82
N ARG A 166 -12.37 16.09 17.14
CA ARG A 166 -11.91 15.46 18.38
C ARG A 166 -10.43 15.07 18.28
N LEU A 167 -9.99 14.61 17.12
CA LEU A 167 -8.58 14.28 16.88
C LEU A 167 -7.71 15.54 16.97
N ILE A 168 -8.16 16.68 16.42
CA ILE A 168 -7.45 17.97 16.52
C ILE A 168 -7.30 18.39 18.00
N LYS A 169 -8.35 18.23 18.82
CA LYS A 169 -8.26 18.48 20.27
C LYS A 169 -7.28 17.55 20.98
N ILE A 170 -7.17 16.28 20.55
CA ILE A 170 -6.17 15.33 21.05
C ILE A 170 -4.76 15.75 20.64
N ILE A 171 -4.57 16.22 19.40
CA ILE A 171 -3.29 16.76 18.93
C ILE A 171 -2.88 17.97 19.77
N ASP A 172 -3.80 18.87 20.02
CA ASP A 172 -3.54 20.04 20.87
C ASP A 172 -3.21 19.66 22.31
N GLN A 173 -3.96 18.75 22.91
CA GLN A 173 -3.82 18.37 24.32
C GLN A 173 -2.62 17.48 24.60
N PHE A 174 -2.42 16.41 23.81
CA PHE A 174 -1.38 15.40 24.05
C PHE A 174 -0.08 15.66 23.28
N LYS A 175 -0.09 16.65 22.39
CA LYS A 175 1.09 17.10 21.64
C LYS A 175 1.86 15.95 20.97
N PRO A 176 1.22 15.06 20.17
CA PRO A 176 1.97 14.03 19.43
C PRO A 176 3.01 14.67 18.51
N THR A 177 4.13 13.96 18.31
CA THR A 177 5.19 14.38 17.40
C THR A 177 5.15 13.64 16.07
N VAL A 178 4.45 12.51 16.04
CA VAL A 178 4.23 11.67 14.86
C VAL A 178 2.77 11.29 14.80
N ILE A 179 2.17 11.36 13.61
CA ILE A 179 0.82 10.84 13.34
C ILE A 179 0.88 9.80 12.22
N TRP A 180 0.18 8.67 12.42
CA TRP A 180 -0.01 7.62 11.40
C TRP A 180 -1.41 7.71 10.84
N THR A 181 -1.54 7.88 9.51
CA THR A 181 -2.82 8.08 8.85
C THR A 181 -2.76 7.76 7.35
N THR A 182 -3.77 8.14 6.56
CA THR A 182 -3.71 8.11 5.08
C THR A 182 -3.29 9.48 4.53
N PRO A 183 -2.72 9.57 3.31
CA PRO A 183 -2.37 10.85 2.70
C PRO A 183 -3.55 11.82 2.57
N SER A 184 -4.69 11.36 2.07
CA SER A 184 -5.87 12.20 1.91
C SER A 184 -6.42 12.68 3.26
N TYR A 185 -6.38 11.82 4.30
CA TYR A 185 -6.85 12.22 5.61
C TYR A 185 -5.87 13.18 6.32
N ALA A 186 -4.55 13.02 6.11
CA ALA A 186 -3.56 13.98 6.61
C ALA A 186 -3.81 15.40 6.07
N TRP A 187 -4.15 15.50 4.78
CA TRP A 187 -4.52 16.75 4.15
C TRP A 187 -5.84 17.29 4.71
N TYR A 188 -6.92 16.52 4.65
CA TYR A 188 -8.22 16.89 5.16
C TYR A 188 -8.21 17.33 6.64
N LEU A 189 -7.44 16.60 7.46
CA LEU A 189 -7.30 16.91 8.89
C LEU A 189 -6.63 18.29 9.12
N GLY A 190 -5.63 18.62 8.30
CA GLY A 190 -4.96 19.92 8.37
C GLY A 190 -5.89 21.06 7.97
N GLU A 191 -6.64 20.94 6.87
CA GLU A 191 -7.63 21.93 6.45
C GLU A 191 -8.77 22.08 7.48
N THR A 192 -9.20 20.96 8.07
CA THR A 192 -10.20 20.99 9.16
C THR A 192 -9.65 21.73 10.39
N ALA A 193 -8.37 21.54 10.71
CA ALA A 193 -7.71 22.24 11.80
C ALA A 193 -7.71 23.77 11.58
N GLU A 194 -7.35 24.21 10.38
CA GLU A 194 -7.40 25.65 10.01
C GLU A 194 -8.83 26.21 10.10
N LYS A 195 -9.84 25.49 9.59
CA LYS A 195 -11.27 25.88 9.71
C LYS A 195 -11.72 25.99 11.17
N MET A 196 -11.10 25.24 12.09
CA MET A 196 -11.35 25.32 13.54
C MET A 196 -10.54 26.41 14.25
N GLY A 197 -9.69 27.15 13.56
CA GLY A 197 -8.79 28.14 14.13
C GLY A 197 -7.56 27.54 14.83
N PHE A 198 -7.25 26.27 14.58
CA PHE A 198 -6.01 25.61 15.02
C PHE A 198 -4.99 25.65 13.89
N ASP A 199 -3.82 26.18 14.16
CA ASP A 199 -2.72 26.21 13.20
C ASP A 199 -1.96 24.86 13.18
N PRO A 200 -2.13 24.02 12.14
CA PRO A 200 -1.44 22.74 12.06
C PRO A 200 0.07 22.91 11.92
N ALA A 201 0.56 23.97 11.28
CA ALA A 201 1.98 24.23 11.10
C ALA A 201 2.69 24.60 12.42
N ALA A 202 1.96 25.18 13.38
CA ALA A 202 2.44 25.47 14.72
C ALA A 202 2.24 24.30 15.70
N SER A 203 1.70 23.16 15.24
CA SER A 203 1.46 21.98 16.08
C SER A 203 2.76 21.31 16.51
N SER A 204 2.65 20.32 17.40
CA SER A 204 3.78 19.48 17.81
C SER A 204 4.19 18.42 16.79
N ILE A 205 3.39 18.20 15.73
CA ILE A 205 3.63 17.20 14.70
C ILE A 205 4.93 17.55 13.95
N LYS A 206 5.84 16.59 13.85
CA LYS A 206 7.11 16.69 13.11
C LYS A 206 7.18 15.73 11.94
N ARG A 207 6.42 14.64 12.01
CA ARG A 207 6.37 13.61 10.97
C ARG A 207 4.95 13.12 10.77
N LEU A 208 4.58 12.90 9.52
CA LEU A 208 3.37 12.20 9.14
C LEU A 208 3.78 10.90 8.46
N PHE A 209 3.40 9.79 9.06
CA PHE A 209 3.53 8.47 8.47
C PHE A 209 2.22 8.17 7.76
N VAL A 210 2.30 7.92 6.45
CA VAL A 210 1.10 7.76 5.61
C VAL A 210 1.12 6.44 4.86
N ALA A 211 -0.05 5.80 4.75
CA ALA A 211 -0.22 4.53 4.05
C ALA A 211 -1.67 4.32 3.56
N GLY A 212 -1.88 3.24 2.81
CA GLY A 212 -3.21 2.69 2.49
C GLY A 212 -3.81 3.19 1.19
N GLU A 213 -3.28 4.25 0.63
CA GLU A 213 -3.66 4.81 -0.67
C GLU A 213 -2.48 5.56 -1.30
N PRO A 214 -2.49 5.84 -2.62
CA PRO A 214 -1.51 6.72 -3.25
C PRO A 214 -1.56 8.14 -2.67
N GLY A 215 -0.42 8.83 -2.66
CA GLY A 215 -0.33 10.24 -2.23
C GLY A 215 0.96 10.55 -1.49
N GLY A 216 1.44 9.66 -0.62
CA GLY A 216 2.68 9.86 0.12
C GLY A 216 3.91 10.00 -0.80
N SER A 217 3.96 9.25 -1.89
CA SER A 217 5.02 9.32 -2.92
C SER A 217 4.71 10.28 -4.06
N ILE A 218 3.50 10.85 -4.14
CA ILE A 218 3.15 11.87 -5.15
C ILE A 218 3.66 13.22 -4.66
N GLU A 219 4.66 13.76 -5.35
CA GLU A 219 5.43 14.94 -4.93
C GLU A 219 4.55 16.15 -4.57
N THR A 220 3.56 16.47 -5.39
CA THR A 220 2.65 17.60 -5.15
C THR A 220 1.78 17.40 -3.91
N THR A 221 1.22 16.20 -3.72
CA THR A 221 0.44 15.85 -2.52
C THR A 221 1.34 15.89 -1.27
N ARG A 222 2.53 15.31 -1.37
CA ARG A 222 3.51 15.31 -0.28
C ARG A 222 3.85 16.74 0.15
N ARG A 223 4.25 17.60 -0.80
CA ARG A 223 4.60 19.00 -0.51
C ARG A 223 3.45 19.76 0.12
N ARG A 224 2.24 19.54 -0.33
CA ARG A 224 1.06 20.20 0.24
C ARG A 224 0.81 19.79 1.68
N ILE A 225 0.89 18.48 1.99
CA ILE A 225 0.77 17.99 3.36
C ILE A 225 1.92 18.51 4.22
N GLU A 226 3.16 18.45 3.73
CA GLU A 226 4.34 18.93 4.45
C GLU A 226 4.27 20.43 4.74
N SER A 227 3.80 21.24 3.78
CA SER A 227 3.60 22.67 3.97
C SER A 227 2.51 22.99 4.99
N LEU A 228 1.38 22.25 4.91
CA LEU A 228 0.23 22.45 5.79
C LEU A 228 0.56 22.16 7.26
N TRP A 229 1.34 21.10 7.51
CA TRP A 229 1.73 20.67 8.86
C TRP A 229 3.09 21.17 9.30
N ASN A 230 3.90 21.79 8.42
CA ASN A 230 5.31 22.09 8.64
C ASN A 230 6.08 20.86 9.18
N ALA A 231 5.82 19.70 8.59
CA ALA A 231 6.27 18.40 9.06
C ALA A 231 6.65 17.50 7.88
N SER A 232 7.51 16.51 8.12
CA SER A 232 8.01 15.59 7.10
C SER A 232 7.03 14.44 6.87
N VAL A 233 6.66 14.16 5.63
CA VAL A 233 5.84 12.99 5.24
C VAL A 233 6.76 11.81 4.95
N HIS A 234 6.41 10.62 5.43
CA HIS A 234 7.03 9.34 5.10
C HIS A 234 5.96 8.37 4.62
N ASP A 235 6.17 7.82 3.43
CA ASP A 235 5.23 6.91 2.78
C ASP A 235 5.50 5.45 3.13
N TYR A 236 4.41 4.67 3.23
CA TYR A 236 4.46 3.24 3.53
C TYR A 236 3.53 2.48 2.60
N TYR A 237 3.98 1.30 2.19
CA TYR A 237 3.22 0.37 1.39
C TYR A 237 2.92 -0.89 2.18
N GLY A 238 1.69 -1.40 2.09
CA GLY A 238 1.26 -2.59 2.81
C GLY A 238 0.27 -3.45 2.04
N ILE A 239 0.31 -4.76 2.33
CA ILE A 239 -0.59 -5.78 1.77
C ILE A 239 -1.19 -6.58 2.90
N SER A 240 -2.52 -6.56 3.02
CA SER A 240 -3.27 -7.25 4.08
C SER A 240 -3.02 -8.76 4.14
N ASP A 241 -2.70 -9.36 3.00
CA ASP A 241 -2.48 -10.81 2.89
C ASP A 241 -1.12 -11.24 3.44
N ILE A 242 -0.17 -10.30 3.61
CA ILE A 242 1.20 -10.57 4.10
C ILE A 242 1.39 -10.02 5.51
N PHE A 243 1.57 -8.69 5.63
CA PHE A 243 1.75 -7.95 6.87
C PHE A 243 1.09 -6.57 6.72
N GLY A 244 1.09 -5.75 7.77
CA GLY A 244 0.63 -4.38 7.72
C GLY A 244 1.37 -3.54 6.70
N ALA A 245 2.36 -2.76 7.11
CA ALA A 245 3.28 -2.16 6.17
C ALA A 245 4.33 -3.21 5.74
N CYS A 246 4.54 -3.37 4.44
CA CYS A 246 5.55 -4.28 3.86
C CYS A 246 6.81 -3.54 3.45
N ALA A 247 6.69 -2.25 3.16
CA ALA A 247 7.80 -1.37 2.82
C ALA A 247 7.55 0.04 3.38
N GLY A 248 8.61 0.80 3.60
CA GLY A 248 8.52 2.15 4.14
C GLY A 248 9.73 3.01 3.82
N GLU A 249 9.52 4.31 3.71
CA GLU A 249 10.60 5.26 3.53
C GLU A 249 11.46 5.38 4.79
N CYS A 250 12.76 5.44 4.58
CA CYS A 250 13.70 5.89 5.60
C CYS A 250 13.79 7.42 5.64
N THR A 251 14.69 7.95 6.48
CA THR A 251 14.91 9.40 6.58
C THR A 251 15.53 10.03 5.32
N ALA A 252 16.11 9.23 4.41
CA ALA A 252 16.64 9.71 3.14
C ALA A 252 15.54 9.91 2.08
N LYS A 253 14.41 9.20 2.20
CA LYS A 253 13.25 9.28 1.26
C LYS A 253 13.60 8.95 -0.21
N GLU A 254 14.51 8.00 -0.41
CA GLU A 254 14.93 7.54 -1.74
C GLU A 254 14.15 6.30 -2.22
N GLY A 255 12.89 6.17 -1.85
CA GLY A 255 12.01 5.03 -2.07
C GLY A 255 11.72 4.25 -0.79
N LEU A 256 10.86 3.24 -0.91
CA LEU A 256 10.35 2.44 0.22
C LEU A 256 11.19 1.17 0.37
N HIS A 257 11.96 1.06 1.45
CA HIS A 257 12.70 -0.17 1.77
C HIS A 257 11.77 -1.33 2.05
N LEU A 258 11.91 -2.41 1.28
CA LEU A 258 11.26 -3.69 1.55
C LEU A 258 12.12 -4.49 2.55
N ALA A 259 11.50 -5.19 3.50
CA ALA A 259 12.27 -6.10 4.35
C ALA A 259 12.56 -7.42 3.63
N GLU A 260 13.68 -7.47 2.96
CA GLU A 260 14.08 -8.62 2.15
C GLU A 260 14.44 -9.87 2.98
N ASP A 261 14.59 -9.74 4.26
CA ASP A 261 14.72 -10.88 5.19
C ASP A 261 13.37 -11.51 5.57
N HIS A 262 12.27 -10.79 5.35
CA HIS A 262 10.90 -11.27 5.57
C HIS A 262 10.21 -11.67 4.27
N MET A 263 10.58 -11.04 3.17
CA MET A 263 9.93 -11.21 1.87
C MET A 263 10.97 -11.24 0.74
N LEU A 264 10.78 -12.12 -0.22
CA LEU A 264 11.49 -12.08 -1.49
C LEU A 264 10.59 -11.41 -2.52
N LEU A 265 11.13 -10.41 -3.21
CA LEU A 265 10.51 -9.71 -4.33
C LEU A 265 10.90 -10.35 -5.64
N GLU A 266 9.92 -10.55 -6.53
CA GLU A 266 10.09 -10.72 -7.96
C GLU A 266 9.25 -9.63 -8.64
N VAL A 267 9.79 -8.99 -9.67
CA VAL A 267 9.06 -8.02 -10.51
C VAL A 267 8.99 -8.58 -11.92
N ILE A 268 7.79 -8.87 -12.38
CA ILE A 268 7.50 -9.67 -13.56
C ILE A 268 6.74 -8.84 -14.58
N ASP A 269 7.18 -8.88 -15.83
CA ASP A 269 6.41 -8.31 -16.94
C ASP A 269 5.13 -9.15 -17.14
N PRO A 270 3.92 -8.54 -17.02
CA PRO A 270 2.66 -9.27 -17.12
C PRO A 270 2.37 -9.81 -18.52
N GLU A 271 3.05 -9.33 -19.57
CA GLU A 271 2.87 -9.78 -20.95
C GLU A 271 3.81 -10.97 -21.29
N THR A 272 5.09 -10.86 -20.90
CA THR A 272 6.09 -11.88 -21.21
C THR A 272 6.26 -12.94 -20.12
N ASN A 273 5.81 -12.66 -18.89
CA ASN A 273 6.05 -13.46 -17.67
C ASN A 273 7.55 -13.61 -17.33
N GLU A 274 8.38 -12.68 -17.78
CA GLU A 274 9.81 -12.63 -17.47
C GLU A 274 10.12 -11.56 -16.43
N HIS A 275 11.24 -11.71 -15.71
CA HIS A 275 11.71 -10.69 -14.79
C HIS A 275 12.10 -9.42 -15.56
N VAL A 276 11.69 -8.26 -15.03
CA VAL A 276 12.10 -6.96 -15.56
C VAL A 276 13.41 -6.49 -14.94
N ALA A 277 14.13 -5.63 -15.64
CA ALA A 277 15.33 -5.00 -15.09
C ALA A 277 14.99 -3.96 -14.01
N GLU A 278 15.99 -3.59 -13.19
CA GLU A 278 15.85 -2.49 -12.22
C GLU A 278 15.42 -1.19 -12.91
N GLY A 279 14.52 -0.45 -12.29
CA GLY A 279 13.93 0.76 -12.87
C GLY A 279 12.82 0.54 -13.88
N GLU A 280 12.62 -0.67 -14.38
CA GLU A 280 11.51 -1.01 -15.27
C GLU A 280 10.25 -1.38 -14.49
N LYS A 281 9.09 -1.15 -15.12
CA LYS A 281 7.79 -1.46 -14.52
C LYS A 281 7.44 -2.93 -14.71
N GLY A 282 7.00 -3.58 -13.64
CA GLY A 282 6.46 -4.92 -13.70
C GLY A 282 5.51 -5.19 -12.55
N GLU A 283 4.79 -6.28 -12.61
CA GLU A 283 3.90 -6.73 -11.55
C GLU A 283 4.70 -7.35 -10.40
N MET A 284 4.38 -6.94 -9.19
CA MET A 284 5.04 -7.39 -7.98
C MET A 284 4.53 -8.75 -7.52
N TYR A 285 5.46 -9.70 -7.37
CA TYR A 285 5.23 -10.99 -6.75
C TYR A 285 6.04 -11.07 -5.47
N LEU A 286 5.45 -11.59 -4.39
CA LEU A 286 6.11 -11.71 -3.09
C LEU A 286 6.08 -13.14 -2.58
N THR A 287 7.22 -13.60 -2.07
CA THR A 287 7.31 -14.85 -1.32
C THR A 287 7.66 -14.53 0.13
N THR A 288 6.81 -14.94 1.09
CA THR A 288 7.08 -14.73 2.51
C THR A 288 8.14 -15.70 3.01
N LEU A 289 9.10 -15.22 3.79
CA LEU A 289 10.27 -15.98 4.22
C LEU A 289 10.23 -16.44 5.68
N ARG A 290 9.41 -15.79 6.49
CA ARG A 290 9.31 -16.04 7.94
C ARG A 290 7.91 -16.38 8.42
N LYS A 291 6.87 -16.24 7.60
CA LYS A 291 5.48 -16.51 7.96
C LYS A 291 5.21 -18.02 7.99
N GLU A 292 4.74 -18.55 9.12
CA GLU A 292 4.51 -19.99 9.29
C GLU A 292 3.05 -20.40 9.21
N ALA A 293 2.09 -19.55 9.61
CA ALA A 293 0.68 -19.92 9.62
C ALA A 293 0.16 -20.17 8.19
N ARG A 294 0.37 -19.23 7.28
CA ARG A 294 0.07 -19.34 5.85
C ARG A 294 1.17 -18.64 5.07
N PRO A 295 2.28 -19.34 4.75
CA PRO A 295 3.26 -18.76 3.83
C PRO A 295 2.64 -18.50 2.47
N LEU A 296 2.99 -17.40 1.85
CA LEU A 296 2.64 -17.09 0.47
C LEU A 296 3.89 -17.29 -0.40
N ILE A 297 3.74 -18.07 -1.46
CA ILE A 297 4.84 -18.42 -2.38
C ILE A 297 4.46 -17.86 -3.74
N ARG A 298 5.33 -16.99 -4.28
CA ARG A 298 5.09 -16.24 -5.51
C ARG A 298 3.68 -15.65 -5.58
N PHE A 299 3.31 -14.94 -4.50
CA PHE A 299 2.01 -14.30 -4.40
C PHE A 299 1.96 -13.09 -5.33
N ARG A 300 1.10 -13.18 -6.33
CA ARG A 300 0.79 -12.14 -7.28
C ARG A 300 -0.04 -11.06 -6.60
N THR A 301 0.56 -9.88 -6.37
CA THR A 301 -0.10 -8.81 -5.61
C THR A 301 -1.10 -8.03 -6.43
N GLY A 302 -0.92 -7.99 -7.75
CA GLY A 302 -1.62 -7.13 -8.68
C GLY A 302 -1.05 -5.71 -8.76
N ASP A 303 -0.07 -5.35 -7.94
CA ASP A 303 0.52 -4.00 -7.95
C ASP A 303 1.66 -3.90 -8.96
N ILE A 304 1.67 -2.85 -9.77
CA ILE A 304 2.74 -2.51 -10.71
C ILE A 304 3.75 -1.62 -9.99
N VAL A 305 5.01 -2.05 -9.97
CA VAL A 305 6.08 -1.36 -9.24
C VAL A 305 7.33 -1.16 -10.09
N THR A 306 8.19 -0.24 -9.65
CA THR A 306 9.60 -0.16 -10.03
C THR A 306 10.44 -0.33 -8.77
N TYR A 307 11.66 -0.86 -8.91
CA TYR A 307 12.56 -1.12 -7.78
C TYR A 307 14.02 -0.83 -8.14
N GLU A 308 14.84 -0.66 -7.12
CA GLU A 308 16.29 -0.54 -7.20
C GLU A 308 16.95 -1.31 -6.06
N THR A 309 18.14 -1.89 -6.31
CA THR A 309 18.90 -2.67 -5.33
C THR A 309 20.18 -1.98 -4.85
N ASP A 310 20.52 -0.83 -5.42
CA ASP A 310 21.68 -0.04 -5.01
C ASP A 310 21.55 0.43 -3.55
N ARG A 311 22.70 0.65 -2.92
CA ARG A 311 22.75 1.07 -1.52
C ARG A 311 22.16 2.46 -1.34
N CYS A 312 21.13 2.58 -0.50
CA CYS A 312 20.53 3.85 -0.13
C CYS A 312 21.54 4.75 0.63
N SER A 313 21.41 6.06 0.49
CA SER A 313 22.21 7.05 1.25
C SER A 313 22.04 6.93 2.76
N CYS A 314 20.94 6.33 3.23
CA CYS A 314 20.75 5.97 4.64
C CYS A 314 21.68 4.84 5.12
N GLY A 315 22.39 4.17 4.22
CA GLY A 315 23.32 3.08 4.47
C GLY A 315 22.70 1.67 4.44
N ARG A 316 21.37 1.53 4.28
CA ARG A 316 20.70 0.24 4.11
C ARG A 316 20.99 -0.38 2.75
N THR A 317 21.03 -1.71 2.72
CA THR A 317 21.30 -2.52 1.52
C THR A 317 20.06 -3.21 0.98
N HIS A 318 18.96 -3.23 1.73
CA HIS A 318 17.69 -3.75 1.27
C HIS A 318 17.16 -2.91 0.11
N LEU A 319 16.62 -3.59 -0.92
CA LEU A 319 16.03 -2.95 -2.10
C LEU A 319 14.96 -1.92 -1.71
N ARG A 320 14.71 -1.01 -2.64
CA ARG A 320 13.68 0.02 -2.49
C ARG A 320 12.68 -0.09 -3.63
N LEU A 321 11.40 -0.01 -3.31
CA LEU A 321 10.38 0.29 -4.29
C LEU A 321 10.47 1.79 -4.61
N THR A 322 10.81 2.11 -5.85
CA THR A 322 10.99 3.50 -6.32
C THR A 322 9.73 4.08 -6.94
N GLY A 323 8.72 3.24 -7.19
CA GLY A 323 7.39 3.65 -7.62
C GLY A 323 6.35 2.55 -7.44
N ILE A 324 5.13 2.97 -7.09
CA ILE A 324 3.92 2.15 -7.11
C ILE A 324 2.98 2.80 -8.11
N HIS A 325 2.80 2.15 -9.27
CA HIS A 325 2.18 2.75 -10.45
C HIS A 325 0.69 2.42 -10.60
N GLY A 326 0.12 1.65 -9.68
CA GLY A 326 -1.28 1.23 -9.67
C GLY A 326 -1.42 -0.29 -9.65
N ARG A 327 -2.62 -0.77 -9.91
CA ARG A 327 -2.96 -2.20 -9.87
C ARG A 327 -3.40 -2.70 -11.24
N VAL A 328 -3.01 -3.92 -11.58
CA VAL A 328 -3.44 -4.60 -12.82
C VAL A 328 -4.96 -4.75 -12.86
N ASP A 329 -5.58 -5.11 -11.72
CA ASP A 329 -7.02 -5.33 -11.58
C ASP A 329 -7.85 -4.02 -11.52
N ASP A 330 -7.22 -2.87 -11.23
CA ASP A 330 -7.86 -1.55 -11.31
C ASP A 330 -7.77 -0.94 -12.72
N MET A 331 -7.04 -1.58 -13.64
CA MET A 331 -6.84 -1.08 -14.99
C MET A 331 -8.17 -1.01 -15.75
N LEU A 332 -8.49 0.17 -16.24
CA LEU A 332 -9.69 0.40 -17.06
C LEU A 332 -9.32 0.26 -18.54
N ILE A 333 -10.10 -0.49 -19.29
CA ILE A 333 -9.99 -0.52 -20.75
C ILE A 333 -11.02 0.45 -21.29
N ILE A 334 -10.55 1.56 -21.87
CA ILE A 334 -11.41 2.60 -22.44
C ILE A 334 -11.11 2.73 -23.93
N LYS A 335 -12.05 2.32 -24.77
CA LYS A 335 -11.89 2.34 -26.24
C LYS A 335 -10.61 1.63 -26.71
N GLY A 336 -10.26 0.51 -26.07
CA GLY A 336 -9.05 -0.26 -26.39
C GLY A 336 -7.74 0.30 -25.85
N VAL A 337 -7.79 1.35 -25.01
CA VAL A 337 -6.63 1.92 -24.34
C VAL A 337 -6.64 1.47 -22.88
N ASN A 338 -5.51 0.97 -22.40
CA ASN A 338 -5.28 0.62 -21.01
C ASN A 338 -5.06 1.90 -20.19
N VAL A 339 -5.95 2.18 -19.24
CA VAL A 339 -5.93 3.39 -18.41
C VAL A 339 -5.76 2.98 -16.95
N MET A 340 -4.63 3.34 -16.36
CA MET A 340 -4.39 3.19 -14.93
C MET A 340 -5.03 4.37 -14.19
N PRO A 341 -5.95 4.14 -13.23
CA PRO A 341 -6.56 5.18 -12.41
C PRO A 341 -5.54 6.05 -11.67
N SER A 342 -4.44 5.45 -11.22
CA SER A 342 -3.32 6.15 -10.57
C SER A 342 -2.65 7.21 -11.45
N ALA A 343 -2.65 7.01 -12.76
CA ALA A 343 -2.11 8.01 -13.69
C ALA A 343 -3.03 9.25 -13.79
N ILE A 344 -4.35 9.03 -13.77
CA ILE A 344 -5.32 10.15 -13.69
C ILE A 344 -5.21 10.84 -12.33
N GLU A 345 -5.11 10.08 -11.25
CA GLU A 345 -4.90 10.61 -9.89
C GLU A 345 -3.68 11.53 -9.84
N SER A 346 -2.58 11.12 -10.45
CA SER A 346 -1.35 11.90 -10.50
C SER A 346 -1.57 13.26 -11.22
N ILE A 347 -2.32 13.26 -12.32
CA ILE A 347 -2.66 14.48 -13.05
C ILE A 347 -3.53 15.41 -12.19
N ILE A 348 -4.58 14.88 -11.56
CA ILE A 348 -5.48 15.66 -10.71
C ILE A 348 -4.71 16.25 -9.52
N ARG A 349 -3.93 15.44 -8.81
CA ARG A 349 -3.20 15.86 -7.62
C ARG A 349 -2.01 16.79 -7.92
N SER A 350 -1.48 16.79 -9.14
CA SER A 350 -0.44 17.73 -9.56
C SER A 350 -0.96 19.11 -9.95
N ASN A 351 -2.27 19.30 -10.01
CA ASN A 351 -2.87 20.59 -10.32
C ASN A 351 -3.19 21.37 -9.03
N GLU A 352 -2.53 22.51 -8.83
CA GLU A 352 -2.68 23.34 -7.61
C GLU A 352 -4.07 24.01 -7.48
N ASP A 353 -4.82 24.10 -8.58
CA ASP A 353 -6.18 24.65 -8.61
C ASP A 353 -7.23 23.62 -8.16
N LEU A 354 -6.85 22.36 -7.95
CA LEU A 354 -7.73 21.27 -7.54
C LEU A 354 -7.50 20.88 -6.09
N THR A 355 -8.55 20.37 -5.44
CA THR A 355 -8.47 19.82 -4.06
C THR A 355 -7.73 18.48 -4.00
N GLY A 356 -7.56 17.80 -5.14
CA GLY A 356 -7.02 16.44 -5.21
C GLY A 356 -8.08 15.35 -5.00
N GLU A 357 -9.33 15.72 -4.66
CA GLU A 357 -10.45 14.79 -4.68
C GLU A 357 -10.93 14.54 -6.09
N TYR A 358 -11.20 13.26 -6.41
CA TYR A 358 -11.65 12.88 -7.73
C TYR A 358 -12.48 11.60 -7.71
N ARG A 359 -13.23 11.39 -8.78
CA ARG A 359 -13.98 10.18 -9.05
C ARG A 359 -13.95 9.86 -10.55
N LEU A 360 -13.73 8.61 -10.90
CA LEU A 360 -13.74 8.11 -12.26
C LEU A 360 -15.06 7.40 -12.51
N VAL A 361 -15.85 7.87 -13.44
CA VAL A 361 -17.12 7.26 -13.84
C VAL A 361 -16.96 6.67 -15.23
N VAL A 362 -17.07 5.36 -15.33
CA VAL A 362 -17.02 4.64 -16.61
C VAL A 362 -18.45 4.25 -17.01
N THR A 363 -18.82 4.65 -18.22
CA THR A 363 -20.11 4.32 -18.81
C THR A 363 -19.92 3.69 -20.18
N ARG A 364 -20.96 3.02 -20.69
CA ARG A 364 -20.98 2.49 -22.06
C ARG A 364 -22.21 3.03 -22.78
N GLU A 365 -22.00 3.77 -23.84
CA GLU A 365 -23.05 4.33 -24.71
C GLU A 365 -22.82 3.88 -26.15
N ASN A 366 -23.83 3.33 -26.79
CA ASN A 366 -23.74 2.83 -28.16
C ASN A 366 -22.51 1.93 -28.41
N HIS A 367 -22.26 0.98 -27.49
CA HIS A 367 -21.11 0.04 -27.50
C HIS A 367 -19.73 0.67 -27.33
N LEU A 368 -19.65 1.98 -27.07
CA LEU A 368 -18.41 2.69 -26.81
C LEU A 368 -18.26 3.06 -25.34
N ASP A 369 -17.12 2.72 -24.75
CA ASP A 369 -16.81 3.12 -23.39
C ASP A 369 -16.49 4.61 -23.33
N SER A 370 -17.02 5.25 -22.29
CA SER A 370 -16.77 6.66 -21.99
C SER A 370 -16.26 6.81 -20.57
N LEU A 371 -15.21 7.63 -20.42
CA LEU A 371 -14.62 7.96 -19.13
C LEU A 371 -14.97 9.41 -18.78
N THR A 372 -15.57 9.59 -17.61
CA THR A 372 -15.76 10.92 -17.00
C THR A 372 -14.88 11.00 -15.75
N VAL A 373 -14.10 12.06 -15.67
CA VAL A 373 -13.31 12.42 -14.47
C VAL A 373 -14.02 13.57 -13.79
N GLU A 374 -14.49 13.31 -12.58
CA GLU A 374 -15.11 14.30 -11.71
C GLU A 374 -14.10 14.71 -10.66
N THR A 375 -13.92 16.01 -10.44
CA THR A 375 -12.97 16.58 -9.47
C THR A 375 -13.50 17.89 -8.92
N GLU A 376 -12.79 18.52 -7.98
CA GLU A 376 -13.18 19.77 -7.33
C GLU A 376 -12.06 20.80 -7.43
N HIS A 377 -12.44 22.07 -7.64
CA HIS A 377 -11.48 23.17 -7.50
C HIS A 377 -11.37 23.62 -6.04
N VAL A 378 -10.24 24.22 -5.68
CA VAL A 378 -10.07 24.86 -4.37
C VAL A 378 -10.85 26.16 -4.28
N ASP A 379 -11.37 26.53 -3.11
CA ASP A 379 -12.16 27.77 -2.86
C ASP A 379 -11.46 29.05 -3.33
N ARG A 380 -10.13 29.08 -3.30
CA ARG A 380 -9.31 30.20 -3.78
C ARG A 380 -9.28 30.35 -5.30
N PHE A 381 -9.71 29.33 -6.04
CA PHE A 381 -9.75 29.37 -7.51
C PHE A 381 -10.73 30.45 -8.00
N LYS A 382 -10.25 31.39 -8.82
CA LYS A 382 -11.05 32.49 -9.40
C LYS A 382 -10.98 32.48 -10.93
N GLY A 383 -10.46 31.39 -11.50
CA GLY A 383 -10.31 31.23 -12.96
C GLY A 383 -11.61 30.81 -13.65
N ASN A 384 -11.48 30.52 -14.93
CA ASN A 384 -12.60 30.00 -15.74
C ASN A 384 -12.64 28.47 -15.64
N LEU A 385 -13.73 27.91 -15.12
CA LEU A 385 -13.93 26.46 -14.96
C LEU A 385 -13.81 25.72 -16.28
N ALA A 386 -14.39 26.23 -17.37
CA ALA A 386 -14.32 25.56 -18.67
C ALA A 386 -12.87 25.46 -19.19
N LEU A 387 -12.02 26.45 -18.92
CA LEU A 387 -10.60 26.39 -19.27
C LEU A 387 -9.84 25.39 -18.39
N LEU A 388 -10.18 25.29 -17.12
CA LEU A 388 -9.60 24.30 -16.21
C LEU A 388 -9.98 22.87 -16.65
N GLU A 389 -11.25 22.62 -16.97
CA GLU A 389 -11.70 21.34 -17.51
C GLU A 389 -10.99 20.97 -18.81
N GLN A 390 -10.85 21.91 -19.74
CA GLN A 390 -10.12 21.70 -21.01
C GLN A 390 -8.65 21.38 -20.77
N LYS A 391 -8.00 22.08 -19.85
CA LYS A 391 -6.60 21.80 -19.48
C LYS A 391 -6.45 20.37 -18.97
N ILE A 392 -7.28 19.96 -18.02
CA ILE A 392 -7.23 18.60 -17.45
C ILE A 392 -7.52 17.54 -18.53
N GLN A 393 -8.49 17.78 -19.42
CA GLN A 393 -8.77 16.89 -20.56
C GLN A 393 -7.55 16.75 -21.47
N HIS A 394 -6.87 17.88 -21.75
CA HIS A 394 -5.65 17.89 -22.56
C HIS A 394 -4.54 17.09 -21.90
N ASP A 395 -4.32 17.29 -20.59
CA ASP A 395 -3.27 16.62 -19.83
C ASP A 395 -3.51 15.11 -19.77
N ILE A 396 -4.76 14.67 -19.53
CA ILE A 396 -5.15 13.25 -19.56
C ILE A 396 -4.91 12.66 -20.96
N LYS A 397 -5.31 13.36 -22.02
CA LYS A 397 -5.14 12.88 -23.39
C LYS A 397 -3.66 12.80 -23.79
N ALA A 398 -2.86 13.78 -23.39
CA ALA A 398 -1.43 13.81 -23.67
C ALA A 398 -0.67 12.68 -22.92
N ALA A 399 -1.02 12.44 -21.67
CA ALA A 399 -0.35 11.44 -20.85
C ALA A 399 -0.80 9.99 -21.15
N LEU A 400 -2.10 9.78 -21.45
CA LEU A 400 -2.69 8.44 -21.50
C LEU A 400 -3.26 8.05 -22.86
N GLY A 401 -3.27 8.96 -23.84
CA GLY A 401 -3.85 8.72 -25.18
C GLY A 401 -5.37 8.57 -25.18
N VAL A 402 -6.05 8.70 -24.04
CA VAL A 402 -7.50 8.55 -23.91
C VAL A 402 -8.19 9.91 -23.78
N SER A 403 -9.35 10.05 -24.44
CA SER A 403 -10.19 11.23 -24.26
C SER A 403 -11.17 10.97 -23.11
N ALA A 404 -11.11 11.79 -22.07
CA ALA A 404 -12.04 11.78 -20.95
C ALA A 404 -12.89 13.06 -20.96
N ARG A 405 -14.14 12.96 -20.50
CA ARG A 405 -14.90 14.13 -20.08
C ARG A 405 -14.41 14.54 -18.70
N VAL A 406 -14.19 15.82 -18.46
CA VAL A 406 -13.85 16.34 -17.13
C VAL A 406 -14.98 17.23 -16.64
N VAL A 407 -15.34 17.10 -15.38
CA VAL A 407 -16.32 17.93 -14.69
C VAL A 407 -15.68 18.40 -13.39
N VAL A 408 -15.57 19.72 -13.24
CA VAL A 408 -15.00 20.35 -12.04
C VAL A 408 -16.13 20.95 -11.21
N TYR A 409 -16.24 20.49 -9.95
CA TYR A 409 -17.23 20.97 -8.98
C TYR A 409 -16.60 21.96 -8.01
N ASP A 410 -17.45 22.63 -7.25
CA ASP A 410 -17.05 23.43 -6.10
C ASP A 410 -16.46 22.51 -5.01
N GLU A 411 -15.57 23.06 -4.18
CA GLU A 411 -14.97 22.36 -3.04
C GLU A 411 -16.05 21.76 -2.11
N ASP A 412 -15.78 20.63 -1.51
CA ASP A 412 -16.67 19.86 -0.62
C ASP A 412 -17.93 19.27 -1.30
N THR A 413 -17.97 19.18 -2.65
CA THR A 413 -19.07 18.54 -3.39
C THR A 413 -18.92 17.02 -3.45
N LEU A 414 -17.69 16.53 -3.64
CA LEU A 414 -17.42 15.09 -3.68
C LEU A 414 -17.32 14.51 -2.26
N PRO A 415 -17.79 13.27 -2.04
CA PRO A 415 -17.71 12.63 -0.73
C PRO A 415 -16.27 12.51 -0.24
N ARG A 416 -15.97 13.01 0.94
CA ARG A 416 -14.69 12.77 1.62
C ARG A 416 -14.68 11.37 2.22
N ALA A 417 -13.65 10.59 1.92
CA ALA A 417 -13.46 9.29 2.53
C ALA A 417 -12.63 9.41 3.80
N THR A 418 -13.16 8.89 4.91
CA THR A 418 -12.41 8.73 6.17
C THR A 418 -11.51 7.49 6.15
N HIS A 419 -11.64 6.67 5.09
CA HIS A 419 -10.88 5.45 4.81
C HIS A 419 -10.62 5.38 3.30
N LYS A 420 -10.16 4.23 2.80
CA LYS A 420 -9.90 4.02 1.37
C LYS A 420 -11.11 4.43 0.52
N ALA A 421 -10.97 5.48 -0.29
CA ALA A 421 -12.03 6.00 -1.14
C ALA A 421 -12.32 5.05 -2.30
N LYS A 422 -13.59 4.74 -2.55
CA LYS A 422 -14.01 4.09 -3.80
C LYS A 422 -14.06 5.15 -4.90
N ARG A 423 -12.97 5.31 -5.63
CA ARG A 423 -12.81 6.36 -6.65
C ARG A 423 -13.29 5.96 -8.04
N ILE A 424 -13.52 4.67 -8.27
CA ILE A 424 -13.97 4.15 -9.56
C ILE A 424 -15.43 3.72 -9.43
N ILE A 425 -16.28 4.26 -10.32
CA ILE A 425 -17.68 3.89 -10.48
C ILE A 425 -17.82 3.36 -11.91
N ASP A 426 -17.78 2.04 -12.06
CA ASP A 426 -18.05 1.40 -13.34
C ASP A 426 -19.56 1.15 -13.45
N LYS A 427 -20.21 1.85 -14.39
CA LYS A 427 -21.63 1.75 -14.70
C LYS A 427 -21.90 0.96 -15.98
N ARG A 428 -20.88 0.30 -16.53
CA ARG A 428 -21.08 -0.55 -17.69
C ARG A 428 -21.88 -1.76 -17.27
N GLU A 429 -22.98 -2.03 -17.95
CA GLU A 429 -23.73 -3.27 -17.75
C GLU A 429 -22.83 -4.45 -18.15
N HIS A 430 -22.65 -5.41 -17.25
CA HIS A 430 -21.98 -6.68 -17.54
C HIS A 430 -22.89 -7.51 -18.45
N VAL A 431 -22.76 -7.36 -19.76
CA VAL A 431 -23.57 -8.04 -20.79
C VAL A 431 -23.17 -9.51 -20.96
N TRP A 432 -22.35 -10.08 -20.07
CA TRP A 432 -21.89 -11.48 -20.17
C TRP A 432 -22.14 -12.24 -18.87
N ASN A 433 -23.42 -12.44 -18.54
CA ASN A 433 -23.88 -13.53 -17.67
C ASN A 433 -25.06 -14.22 -18.37
N GLU A 434 -24.76 -15.01 -19.36
CA GLU A 434 -25.56 -16.14 -19.83
C GLU A 434 -24.65 -17.34 -20.07
#